data_73c17669d00b11048de17b57f11763dc
#
_entry.id   73c17669d00b11048de17b57f11763dc
#
_cell.length_a   1.000
_cell.length_b   1.000
_cell.length_c   1.000
_cell.angle_alpha   90.00
_cell.angle_beta   90.00
_cell.angle_gamma   90.00
#
_symmetry.space_group_name_H-M   'P 1'
#
loop_
_entity.id
_entity.type
_entity.pdbx_description
1 polymer ?
#
loop_
_entity_poly.entity_id
_entity_poly.type
_entity_poly.pdbx_seq_one_letter_code
_entity_poly.pdbx_strand_id
1 'polypeptide(L)'
;IVRPSVIFGPDDNFFNLFAAFARLSWVLPVFGCPLPAFRNGAIDLYGDGGTKFQPVYVGDVADAIVACLERSDTAGETYEFGGPTVYSFKQLMELVLSATDRKCFLAPVPFWVASIEAAFLELLPKPLLTRDQVTLLKTDNIVSGATATLDALGITPTAAELILPTYLDRFRRGGRFNDAQTA
;
A
#
# COMPACT_ATOMS: atom_id res chain seq x y z
N ILE A 1 23.51 0.94 -1.48
CA ILE A 1 22.29 0.46 -2.19
C ILE A 1 21.10 0.70 -1.27
N VAL A 2 19.99 1.29 -1.78
CA VAL A 2 18.75 1.44 -1.03
C VAL A 2 17.62 0.64 -1.68
N ARG A 3 16.83 -0.07 -0.86
CA ARG A 3 15.72 -0.93 -1.28
C ARG A 3 14.47 -0.55 -0.48
N PRO A 4 13.70 0.44 -0.93
CA PRO A 4 12.46 0.80 -0.26
C PRO A 4 11.36 -0.24 -0.54
N SER A 5 10.48 -0.46 0.43
CA SER A 5 9.16 -1.06 0.22
C SER A 5 8.27 -0.10 -0.58
N VAL A 6 6.96 -0.28 -0.57
CA VAL A 6 6.04 0.64 -1.24
C VAL A 6 6.18 2.04 -0.65
N ILE A 7 6.66 2.98 -1.47
CA ILE A 7 6.76 4.39 -1.06
C ILE A 7 5.39 5.04 -1.18
N PHE A 8 4.97 5.76 -0.13
CA PHE A 8 3.71 6.50 -0.13
C PHE A 8 3.90 7.99 0.19
N GLY A 9 2.95 8.80 -0.27
CA GLY A 9 2.95 10.25 -0.11
C GLY A 9 1.93 10.94 -1.01
N PRO A 10 1.87 12.27 -1.04
CA PRO A 10 0.82 13.02 -1.75
C PRO A 10 0.63 12.64 -3.23
N ASP A 11 1.70 12.25 -3.90
CA ASP A 11 1.72 11.92 -5.33
C ASP A 11 1.96 10.42 -5.61
N ASP A 12 1.74 9.54 -4.60
CA ASP A 12 1.87 8.09 -4.81
C ASP A 12 0.82 7.55 -5.79
N ASN A 13 1.16 6.47 -6.47
CA ASN A 13 0.25 5.81 -7.39
C ASN A 13 -0.59 4.71 -6.73
N PHE A 14 -0.20 4.21 -5.54
CA PHE A 14 -0.87 3.09 -4.90
C PHE A 14 -2.12 3.55 -4.14
N PHE A 15 -1.96 4.33 -3.09
CA PHE A 15 -3.09 4.77 -2.25
C PHE A 15 -4.03 5.71 -3.02
N ASN A 16 -3.49 6.60 -3.85
CA ASN A 16 -4.29 7.48 -4.69
C ASN A 16 -5.15 6.71 -5.70
N LEU A 17 -4.63 5.63 -6.30
CA LEU A 17 -5.38 4.79 -7.23
C LEU A 17 -6.56 4.11 -6.54
N PHE A 18 -6.33 3.47 -5.37
CA PHE A 18 -7.39 2.78 -4.64
C PHE A 18 -8.40 3.76 -4.01
N ALA A 19 -7.97 4.95 -3.59
CA ALA A 19 -8.87 6.01 -3.14
C ALA A 19 -9.76 6.53 -4.29
N ALA A 20 -9.21 6.68 -5.50
CA ALA A 20 -9.98 7.01 -6.69
C ALA A 20 -10.98 5.90 -7.05
N PHE A 21 -10.59 4.63 -6.96
CA PHE A 21 -11.51 3.51 -7.15
C PHE A 21 -12.62 3.49 -6.11
N ALA A 22 -12.30 3.70 -4.82
CA ALA A 22 -13.30 3.80 -3.75
C ALA A 22 -14.30 4.94 -3.97
N ARG A 23 -13.92 5.97 -4.75
CA ARG A 23 -14.82 7.07 -5.13
C ARG A 23 -15.80 6.67 -6.23
N LEU A 24 -15.39 5.80 -7.15
CA LEU A 24 -16.15 5.43 -8.34
C LEU A 24 -16.89 4.10 -8.18
N SER A 25 -16.37 3.20 -7.36
CA SER A 25 -16.89 1.84 -7.17
C SER A 25 -17.28 1.58 -5.72
N TRP A 26 -18.25 0.72 -5.53
CA TRP A 26 -18.64 0.21 -4.20
C TRP A 26 -17.86 -1.05 -3.82
N VAL A 27 -16.94 -1.48 -4.68
CA VAL A 27 -16.12 -2.68 -4.50
C VAL A 27 -14.67 -2.32 -4.71
N LEU A 28 -13.80 -2.76 -3.79
CA LEU A 28 -12.34 -2.72 -3.92
C LEU A 28 -11.78 -4.13 -3.97
N PRO A 29 -10.86 -4.45 -4.89
CA PRO A 29 -10.22 -5.75 -4.93
C PRO A 29 -9.20 -5.90 -3.79
N VAL A 30 -9.13 -7.10 -3.21
CA VAL A 30 -8.08 -7.51 -2.28
C VAL A 30 -7.33 -8.67 -2.93
N PHE A 31 -6.15 -8.39 -3.46
CA PHE A 31 -5.36 -9.37 -4.19
C PHE A 31 -4.62 -10.34 -3.27
N GLY A 32 -4.45 -11.57 -3.75
CA GLY A 32 -3.70 -12.60 -3.05
C GLY A 32 -4.49 -13.34 -1.96
N CYS A 33 -5.80 -13.12 -1.87
CA CYS A 33 -6.63 -13.91 -0.97
C CYS A 33 -6.75 -15.35 -1.46
N PRO A 34 -6.76 -16.33 -0.53
CA PRO A 34 -7.07 -17.71 -0.87
C PRO A 34 -8.53 -17.83 -1.35
N LEU A 35 -8.87 -19.00 -1.90
CA LEU A 35 -10.28 -19.32 -2.12
C LEU A 35 -11.03 -19.36 -0.78
N PRO A 36 -12.29 -18.94 -0.75
CA PRO A 36 -13.12 -19.02 0.45
C PRO A 36 -13.09 -20.41 1.06
N ALA A 37 -12.79 -20.51 2.32
CA ALA A 37 -12.71 -21.77 3.05
C ALA A 37 -13.58 -21.70 4.32
N PHE A 38 -14.13 -22.85 4.71
CA PHE A 38 -14.87 -22.93 5.97
C PHE A 38 -13.87 -23.18 7.11
N ARG A 39 -13.68 -22.19 7.99
CA ARG A 39 -12.79 -22.26 9.15
C ARG A 39 -13.54 -21.86 10.43
N ASN A 40 -13.36 -22.62 11.50
CA ASN A 40 -13.92 -22.30 12.82
C ASN A 40 -15.42 -21.99 12.84
N GLY A 41 -16.22 -22.65 11.99
CA GLY A 41 -17.68 -22.46 11.93
C GLY A 41 -18.13 -21.24 11.12
N ALA A 42 -17.23 -20.53 10.44
CA ALA A 42 -17.53 -19.40 9.57
C ALA A 42 -16.82 -19.53 8.21
N ILE A 43 -17.34 -18.80 7.21
CA ILE A 43 -16.68 -18.69 5.90
C ILE A 43 -15.56 -17.65 6.02
N ASP A 44 -14.31 -18.09 5.90
CA ASP A 44 -13.16 -17.23 5.79
C ASP A 44 -12.95 -16.86 4.32
N LEU A 45 -13.11 -15.58 4.01
CA LEU A 45 -13.00 -15.03 2.65
C LEU A 45 -11.59 -14.53 2.33
N TYR A 46 -10.80 -14.19 3.33
CA TYR A 46 -9.56 -13.43 3.15
C TYR A 46 -8.31 -14.19 3.56
N GLY A 47 -8.42 -15.25 4.40
CA GLY A 47 -7.26 -15.90 4.98
C GLY A 47 -6.38 -14.90 5.74
N ASP A 48 -5.11 -14.81 5.36
CA ASP A 48 -4.17 -13.85 5.97
C ASP A 48 -4.31 -12.40 5.42
N GLY A 49 -5.33 -12.13 4.59
CA GLY A 49 -5.61 -10.79 4.05
C GLY A 49 -4.80 -10.43 2.80
N GLY A 50 -4.19 -11.43 2.14
CA GLY A 50 -3.40 -11.25 0.91
C GLY A 50 -1.95 -10.86 1.18
N THR A 51 -1.27 -10.40 0.14
CA THR A 51 0.15 -10.01 0.18
C THR A 51 0.44 -8.96 1.24
N LYS A 52 1.60 -9.06 1.87
CA LYS A 52 2.04 -8.14 2.93
C LYS A 52 2.93 -7.04 2.36
N PHE A 53 2.77 -5.85 2.93
CA PHE A 53 3.52 -4.66 2.59
C PHE A 53 3.97 -3.93 3.85
N GLN A 54 5.07 -3.21 3.73
CA GLN A 54 5.58 -2.36 4.80
C GLN A 54 5.78 -0.93 4.26
N PRO A 55 4.70 -0.18 3.98
CA PRO A 55 4.76 1.11 3.31
C PRO A 55 5.67 2.08 4.06
N VAL A 56 6.52 2.80 3.32
CA VAL A 56 7.45 3.80 3.86
C VAL A 56 7.09 5.18 3.35
N TYR A 57 7.11 6.18 4.23
CA TYR A 57 6.80 7.55 3.86
C TYR A 57 7.90 8.16 2.98
N VAL A 58 7.51 8.86 1.93
CA VAL A 58 8.45 9.47 0.96
C VAL A 58 9.41 10.46 1.61
N GLY A 59 8.97 11.19 2.65
CA GLY A 59 9.84 12.09 3.42
C GLY A 59 10.95 11.34 4.13
N ASP A 60 10.64 10.24 4.82
CA ASP A 60 11.62 9.41 5.51
C ASP A 60 12.63 8.80 4.53
N VAL A 61 12.18 8.43 3.34
CA VAL A 61 13.06 7.92 2.26
C VAL A 61 14.01 9.02 1.78
N ALA A 62 13.50 10.25 1.60
CA ALA A 62 14.32 11.38 1.17
C ALA A 62 15.40 11.71 2.22
N ASP A 63 15.02 11.80 3.50
CA ASP A 63 15.94 12.05 4.60
C ASP A 63 16.99 10.94 4.71
N ALA A 64 16.59 9.68 4.51
CA ALA A 64 17.50 8.53 4.51
C ALA A 64 18.51 8.58 3.36
N ILE A 65 18.09 9.00 2.17
CA ILE A 65 18.99 9.17 1.03
C ILE A 65 20.00 10.29 1.31
N VAL A 66 19.56 11.42 1.86
CA VAL A 66 20.45 12.52 2.26
C VAL A 66 21.47 12.04 3.31
N ALA A 67 21.00 11.34 4.36
CA ALA A 67 21.88 10.77 5.38
C ALA A 67 22.92 9.78 4.78
N CYS A 68 22.51 8.97 3.80
CA CYS A 68 23.42 8.06 3.09
C CYS A 68 24.49 8.80 2.27
N LEU A 69 24.18 10.00 1.75
CA LEU A 69 25.12 10.80 0.96
C LEU A 69 26.10 11.59 1.85
N GLU A 70 25.67 12.02 3.02
CA GLU A 70 26.47 12.81 3.95
C GLU A 70 27.42 11.96 4.82
N ARG A 71 27.06 10.69 5.06
CA ARG A 71 27.82 9.78 5.95
C ARG A 71 28.74 8.88 5.14
N SER A 72 30.02 8.90 5.48
CA SER A 72 31.05 8.07 4.81
C SER A 72 30.96 6.58 5.17
N ASP A 73 30.38 6.24 6.34
CA ASP A 73 30.21 4.86 6.81
C ASP A 73 29.09 4.10 6.10
N THR A 74 28.29 4.76 5.26
CA THR A 74 27.23 4.14 4.45
C THR A 74 27.71 3.66 3.09
N ALA A 75 28.93 4.00 2.71
CA ALA A 75 29.48 3.66 1.38
C ALA A 75 29.63 2.14 1.21
N GLY A 76 29.03 1.59 0.15
CA GLY A 76 29.05 0.15 -0.13
C GLY A 76 27.98 -0.66 0.59
N GLU A 77 27.31 -0.09 1.59
CA GLU A 77 26.28 -0.76 2.37
C GLU A 77 24.94 -0.88 1.64
N THR A 78 24.08 -1.79 2.12
CA THR A 78 22.71 -1.96 1.63
C THR A 78 21.73 -1.69 2.77
N TYR A 79 20.73 -0.86 2.46
CA TYR A 79 19.66 -0.48 3.39
C TYR A 79 18.30 -0.90 2.83
N GLU A 80 17.44 -1.46 3.67
CA GLU A 80 16.05 -1.73 3.37
C GLU A 80 15.17 -0.72 4.13
N PHE A 81 14.32 0.02 3.38
CA PHE A 81 13.46 1.04 3.96
C PHE A 81 12.03 0.53 4.02
N GLY A 82 11.53 0.33 5.23
CA GLY A 82 10.14 0.00 5.53
C GLY A 82 9.57 0.95 6.57
N GLY A 83 8.25 1.11 6.56
CA GLY A 83 7.55 1.85 7.60
C GLY A 83 7.50 1.07 8.93
N PRO A 84 6.87 1.63 9.96
CA PRO A 84 6.87 1.04 11.30
C PRO A 84 5.97 -0.21 11.41
N THR A 85 5.05 -0.40 10.47
CA THR A 85 4.03 -1.46 10.52
C THR A 85 3.94 -2.23 9.21
N VAL A 86 3.80 -3.55 9.33
CA VAL A 86 3.51 -4.46 8.21
C VAL A 86 1.99 -4.62 8.11
N TYR A 87 1.44 -4.40 6.92
CA TYR A 87 0.02 -4.53 6.61
C TYR A 87 -0.21 -5.61 5.57
N SER A 88 -1.30 -6.37 5.70
CA SER A 88 -1.83 -7.15 4.58
C SER A 88 -2.47 -6.23 3.54
N PHE A 89 -2.66 -6.72 2.32
CA PHE A 89 -3.34 -5.95 1.27
C PHE A 89 -4.75 -5.50 1.72
N LYS A 90 -5.47 -6.37 2.43
CA LYS A 90 -6.78 -6.06 3.02
C LYS A 90 -6.69 -4.87 3.98
N GLN A 91 -5.72 -4.88 4.91
CA GLN A 91 -5.52 -3.78 5.86
C GLN A 91 -5.17 -2.47 5.17
N LEU A 92 -4.39 -2.50 4.08
CA LEU A 92 -4.13 -1.29 3.28
C LEU A 92 -5.41 -0.74 2.65
N MET A 93 -6.32 -1.61 2.15
CA MET A 93 -7.61 -1.15 1.65
C MET A 93 -8.49 -0.59 2.77
N GLU A 94 -8.46 -1.17 3.95
CA GLU A 94 -9.16 -0.63 5.13
C GLU A 94 -8.63 0.75 5.53
N LEU A 95 -7.30 0.97 5.46
CA LEU A 95 -6.70 2.29 5.67
C LEU A 95 -7.18 3.32 4.64
N VAL A 96 -7.24 2.94 3.34
CA VAL A 96 -7.78 3.81 2.29
C VAL A 96 -9.23 4.19 2.58
N LEU A 97 -10.06 3.21 2.95
CA LEU A 97 -11.47 3.46 3.26
C LEU A 97 -11.65 4.34 4.49
N SER A 98 -10.84 4.13 5.53
CA SER A 98 -10.83 4.96 6.73
C SER A 98 -10.41 6.40 6.43
N ALA A 99 -9.30 6.59 5.69
CA ALA A 99 -8.80 7.93 5.34
C ALA A 99 -9.77 8.72 4.44
N THR A 100 -10.55 8.02 3.60
CA THR A 100 -11.51 8.64 2.67
C THR A 100 -12.94 8.69 3.19
N ASP A 101 -13.20 8.17 4.39
CA ASP A 101 -14.55 8.03 4.98
C ASP A 101 -15.54 7.38 4.01
N ARG A 102 -15.09 6.28 3.36
CA ARG A 102 -15.90 5.54 2.39
C ARG A 102 -16.15 4.12 2.85
N LYS A 103 -17.27 3.56 2.39
CA LYS A 103 -17.65 2.17 2.64
C LYS A 103 -17.72 1.45 1.29
N CYS A 104 -16.79 0.51 1.07
CA CYS A 104 -16.80 -0.38 -0.08
C CYS A 104 -16.73 -1.83 0.41
N PHE A 105 -17.29 -2.73 -0.37
CA PHE A 105 -17.09 -4.15 -0.18
C PHE A 105 -15.68 -4.52 -0.63
N LEU A 106 -14.93 -5.20 0.22
CA LEU A 106 -13.60 -5.71 -0.12
C LEU A 106 -13.77 -7.07 -0.78
N ALA A 107 -13.55 -7.14 -2.11
CA ALA A 107 -13.70 -8.38 -2.86
C ALA A 107 -12.38 -9.18 -2.85
N PRO A 108 -12.35 -10.39 -2.29
CA PRO A 108 -11.16 -11.23 -2.34
C PRO A 108 -10.91 -11.70 -3.77
N VAL A 109 -9.72 -11.42 -4.30
CA VAL A 109 -9.31 -11.77 -5.66
C VAL A 109 -8.10 -12.71 -5.61
N PRO A 110 -8.26 -14.00 -5.90
CA PRO A 110 -7.16 -14.93 -6.04
C PRO A 110 -6.22 -14.54 -7.20
N PHE A 111 -4.94 -14.85 -7.10
CA PHE A 111 -3.96 -14.45 -8.11
C PHE A 111 -4.24 -14.98 -9.52
N TRP A 112 -4.86 -16.16 -9.66
CA TRP A 112 -5.21 -16.69 -10.98
C TRP A 112 -6.28 -15.84 -11.67
N VAL A 113 -7.26 -15.31 -10.92
CA VAL A 113 -8.28 -14.37 -11.44
C VAL A 113 -7.59 -13.07 -11.82
N ALA A 114 -6.78 -12.48 -10.90
CA ALA A 114 -6.03 -11.25 -11.15
C ALA A 114 -5.14 -11.37 -12.41
N SER A 115 -4.54 -12.54 -12.66
CA SER A 115 -3.71 -12.77 -13.84
C SER A 115 -4.51 -12.75 -15.15
N ILE A 116 -5.74 -13.28 -15.13
CA ILE A 116 -6.65 -13.25 -16.28
C ILE A 116 -7.12 -11.82 -16.52
N GLU A 117 -7.55 -11.12 -15.47
CA GLU A 117 -7.98 -9.71 -15.56
C GLU A 117 -6.85 -8.82 -16.12
N ALA A 118 -5.62 -8.99 -15.61
CA ALA A 118 -4.45 -8.25 -16.08
C ALA A 118 -4.16 -8.48 -17.57
N ALA A 119 -4.29 -9.72 -18.06
CA ALA A 119 -4.08 -10.03 -19.48
C ALA A 119 -5.08 -9.29 -20.39
N PHE A 120 -6.32 -9.10 -19.94
CA PHE A 120 -7.30 -8.29 -20.69
C PHE A 120 -7.06 -6.79 -20.54
N LEU A 121 -6.70 -6.33 -19.34
CA LEU A 121 -6.46 -4.91 -19.08
C LEU A 121 -5.20 -4.39 -19.77
N GLU A 122 -4.19 -5.24 -20.02
CA GLU A 122 -2.99 -4.89 -20.78
C GLU A 122 -3.28 -4.49 -22.24
N LEU A 123 -4.44 -4.83 -22.78
CA LEU A 123 -4.87 -4.40 -24.11
C LEU A 123 -5.29 -2.91 -24.16
N LEU A 124 -5.47 -2.28 -23.00
CA LEU A 124 -5.81 -0.86 -22.91
C LEU A 124 -4.57 0.01 -23.04
N PRO A 125 -4.68 1.23 -23.61
CA PRO A 125 -3.56 2.16 -23.75
C PRO A 125 -2.93 2.60 -22.42
N LYS A 126 -3.69 2.51 -21.31
CA LYS A 126 -3.23 2.73 -19.94
C LYS A 126 -3.80 1.63 -19.07
N PRO A 127 -3.11 0.50 -18.93
CA PRO A 127 -3.60 -0.63 -18.17
C PRO A 127 -3.66 -0.27 -16.67
N LEU A 128 -4.77 -0.62 -16.03
CA LEU A 128 -4.97 -0.43 -14.59
C LEU A 128 -4.25 -1.49 -13.76
N LEU A 129 -4.05 -2.67 -14.35
CA LEU A 129 -3.33 -3.79 -13.76
C LEU A 129 -2.58 -4.52 -14.87
N THR A 130 -1.31 -4.88 -14.63
CA THR A 130 -0.49 -5.66 -15.56
C THR A 130 -0.12 -7.01 -14.95
N ARG A 131 0.22 -7.98 -15.81
CA ARG A 131 0.69 -9.30 -15.37
C ARG A 131 1.97 -9.22 -14.55
N ASP A 132 2.84 -8.26 -14.85
CA ASP A 132 4.05 -8.02 -14.05
C ASP A 132 3.70 -7.52 -12.65
N GLN A 133 2.73 -6.60 -12.53
CA GLN A 133 2.22 -6.16 -11.24
C GLN A 133 1.61 -7.31 -10.45
N VAL A 134 0.80 -8.18 -11.09
CA VAL A 134 0.26 -9.37 -10.43
C VAL A 134 1.38 -10.32 -9.99
N THR A 135 2.46 -10.44 -10.76
CA THR A 135 3.62 -11.26 -10.40
C THR A 135 4.35 -10.68 -9.20
N LEU A 136 4.54 -9.36 -9.14
CA LEU A 136 5.11 -8.67 -7.97
C LEU A 136 4.24 -8.83 -6.72
N LEU A 137 2.91 -8.80 -6.89
CA LEU A 137 1.95 -9.00 -5.79
C LEU A 137 1.97 -10.42 -5.19
N LYS A 138 2.63 -11.41 -5.82
CA LYS A 138 2.77 -12.77 -5.26
C LYS A 138 3.84 -12.87 -4.17
N THR A 139 4.67 -11.85 -4.03
CA THR A 139 5.76 -11.81 -3.05
C THR A 139 5.52 -10.68 -2.07
N ASP A 140 5.69 -10.95 -0.79
CA ASP A 140 5.58 -9.93 0.24
C ASP A 140 6.65 -8.85 0.03
N ASN A 141 6.25 -7.60 0.16
CA ASN A 141 7.11 -6.43 0.05
C ASN A 141 7.35 -5.83 1.43
N ILE A 142 8.16 -6.50 2.21
CA ILE A 142 8.53 -6.15 3.59
C ILE A 142 10.05 -6.15 3.72
N VAL A 143 10.59 -5.45 4.73
CA VAL A 143 12.02 -5.52 5.04
C VAL A 143 12.38 -6.92 5.53
N SER A 144 13.52 -7.43 5.08
CA SER A 144 13.97 -8.81 5.39
C SER A 144 14.49 -8.96 6.82
N GLY A 145 14.86 -7.85 7.47
CA GLY A 145 15.56 -7.83 8.75
C GLY A 145 17.03 -8.28 8.68
N ALA A 146 17.52 -8.59 7.48
CA ALA A 146 18.90 -9.03 7.28
C ALA A 146 19.88 -7.88 7.00
N THR A 147 19.35 -6.71 6.65
CA THR A 147 20.12 -5.50 6.32
C THR A 147 19.77 -4.35 7.26
N ALA A 148 20.59 -3.30 7.24
CA ALA A 148 20.31 -2.08 7.99
C ALA A 148 19.03 -1.39 7.49
N THR A 149 18.31 -0.75 8.41
CA THR A 149 17.04 -0.08 8.16
C THR A 149 17.15 1.44 8.43
N LEU A 150 16.04 2.17 8.35
CA LEU A 150 15.98 3.61 8.66
C LEU A 150 16.56 3.96 10.03
N ASP A 151 16.38 3.10 11.03
CA ASP A 151 16.88 3.30 12.39
C ASP A 151 18.42 3.41 12.44
N ALA A 152 19.13 2.65 11.58
CA ALA A 152 20.60 2.73 11.49
C ALA A 152 21.08 4.10 10.96
N LEU A 153 20.20 4.82 10.28
CA LEU A 153 20.45 6.19 9.81
C LEU A 153 19.95 7.25 10.80
N GLY A 154 19.35 6.84 11.93
CA GLY A 154 18.78 7.73 12.94
C GLY A 154 17.41 8.29 12.58
N ILE A 155 16.71 7.66 11.63
CA ILE A 155 15.41 8.10 11.13
C ILE A 155 14.31 7.19 11.71
N THR A 156 13.38 7.79 12.42
CA THR A 156 12.18 7.08 12.93
C THR A 156 11.13 7.01 11.83
N PRO A 157 10.71 5.80 11.39
CA PRO A 157 9.74 5.67 10.32
C PRO A 157 8.38 6.26 10.68
N THR A 158 7.78 7.01 9.77
CA THR A 158 6.46 7.65 9.94
C THR A 158 5.33 6.67 9.62
N ALA A 159 4.33 6.59 10.50
CA ALA A 159 3.18 5.71 10.33
C ALA A 159 2.25 6.19 9.20
N ALA A 160 1.72 5.24 8.43
CA ALA A 160 0.84 5.52 7.30
C ALA A 160 -0.46 6.23 7.75
N GLU A 161 -0.98 5.87 8.91
CA GLU A 161 -2.20 6.44 9.50
C GLU A 161 -2.10 7.96 9.73
N LEU A 162 -0.90 8.48 9.95
CA LEU A 162 -0.68 9.91 10.18
C LEU A 162 -0.69 10.71 8.87
N ILE A 163 -0.18 10.13 7.80
CA ILE A 163 0.05 10.84 6.54
C ILE A 163 -1.11 10.64 5.54
N LEU A 164 -1.67 9.42 5.45
CA LEU A 164 -2.73 9.13 4.48
C LEU A 164 -3.91 10.11 4.55
N PRO A 165 -4.44 10.49 5.74
CA PRO A 165 -5.54 11.43 5.82
C PRO A 165 -5.22 12.82 5.29
N THR A 166 -3.95 13.23 5.28
CA THR A 166 -3.54 14.59 4.89
C THR A 166 -3.69 14.87 3.38
N TYR A 167 -3.66 13.82 2.55
CA TYR A 167 -3.77 13.97 1.10
C TYR A 167 -4.89 13.14 0.46
N LEU A 168 -5.40 12.08 1.13
CA LEU A 168 -6.55 11.32 0.66
C LEU A 168 -7.90 12.00 0.99
N ASP A 169 -7.91 13.06 1.79
CA ASP A 169 -9.09 13.87 2.10
C ASP A 169 -9.85 14.35 0.84
N ARG A 170 -9.10 14.61 -0.26
CA ARG A 170 -9.67 14.99 -1.56
C ARG A 170 -10.62 13.94 -2.16
N PHE A 171 -10.55 12.68 -1.70
CA PHE A 171 -11.41 11.58 -2.14
C PHE A 171 -12.61 11.35 -1.22
N ARG A 172 -12.74 12.07 -0.09
CA ARG A 172 -13.89 12.02 0.81
C ARG A 172 -15.18 12.45 0.11
N ARG A 173 -16.32 12.05 0.66
CA ARG A 173 -17.62 12.59 0.25
C ARG A 173 -17.66 14.08 0.61
N GLY A 174 -17.93 14.96 -0.39
CA GLY A 174 -17.90 16.41 -0.19
C GLY A 174 -16.53 17.05 -0.36
N GLY A 175 -15.46 16.27 -0.52
CA GLY A 175 -14.10 16.76 -0.70
C GLY A 175 -13.56 17.49 0.53
N ARG A 176 -12.51 18.30 0.34
CA ARG A 176 -11.84 19.09 1.40
C ARG A 176 -12.73 20.10 2.13
N PHE A 177 -13.90 20.42 1.58
CA PHE A 177 -14.78 21.48 2.10
C PHE A 177 -15.90 20.97 3.01
N ASN A 178 -15.98 19.67 3.26
CA ASN A 178 -17.09 19.10 4.05
C ASN A 178 -17.04 19.46 5.53
N ASP A 179 -15.85 19.72 6.08
CA ASP A 179 -15.68 20.09 7.50
C ASP A 179 -16.14 21.52 7.80
N ALA A 180 -16.37 22.37 6.78
CA ALA A 180 -16.88 23.73 6.93
C ALA A 180 -18.41 23.80 7.12
N GLN A 181 -19.14 22.69 6.98
CA GLN A 181 -20.61 22.68 7.10
C GLN A 181 -21.10 22.10 8.44
N THR A 182 -20.20 21.63 9.30
CA THR A 182 -20.51 21.03 10.62
C THR A 182 -20.05 21.88 11.81
N ALA A 183 -19.64 23.12 11.56
CA ALA A 183 -19.29 24.10 12.60
C ALA A 183 -20.39 25.13 12.82
#